data_0733747d73ed118cdf08b2d27e23f994
#
_entry.id   0733747d73ed118cdf08b2d27e23f994
#
_cell.length_a   1.000
_cell.length_b   1.000
_cell.length_c   1.000
_cell.angle_alpha   90.00
_cell.angle_beta   90.00
_cell.angle_gamma   90.00
#
_symmetry.space_group_name_H-M   'P 1'
#
loop_
_entity.id
_entity.type
_entity.pdbx_description
1 polymer ?
#
loop_
_entity_poly.entity_id
_entity_poly.type
_entity_poly.pdbx_seq_one_letter_code
_entity_poly.pdbx_strand_id
1 'polypeptide(L)'
;MAQEPKYPVQTVMKALELLNHLAKNTGNLGAGVSELSDALGIGKSTVHRLLDTLQYYGYIEKSEETNRYRLGWELYKVGLSVPAQNQLFNIDRWPSPFSG
;
A
#
# COMPACT_ATOMS: atom_id res chain seq x y z
N MET A 1 -13.24 -14.31 -0.31
CA MET A 1 -12.44 -13.43 0.53
C MET A 1 -12.39 -13.92 1.96
N ALA A 2 -11.25 -13.84 2.57
CA ALA A 2 -11.10 -14.31 3.94
C ALA A 2 -11.90 -13.47 4.91
N GLN A 3 -12.27 -14.06 6.00
CA GLN A 3 -12.93 -13.35 7.08
C GLN A 3 -11.94 -12.40 7.74
N GLU A 4 -12.49 -11.40 8.43
CA GLU A 4 -11.65 -10.56 9.26
C GLU A 4 -10.92 -11.42 10.29
N PRO A 5 -9.66 -11.09 10.55
CA PRO A 5 -8.92 -11.83 11.57
C PRO A 5 -9.55 -11.65 12.93
N LYS A 6 -9.44 -12.69 13.76
CA LYS A 6 -10.00 -12.65 15.09
C LYS A 6 -9.32 -11.61 15.97
N TYR A 7 -8.01 -11.45 15.78
CA TYR A 7 -7.21 -10.50 16.55
C TYR A 7 -6.44 -9.61 15.59
N PRO A 8 -7.11 -8.65 14.96
CA PRO A 8 -6.44 -7.82 13.95
C PRO A 8 -5.39 -6.89 14.58
N VAL A 9 -4.30 -6.71 13.86
CA VAL A 9 -3.28 -5.74 14.24
C VAL A 9 -3.55 -4.48 13.44
N GLN A 10 -4.05 -3.46 14.10
CA GLN A 10 -4.52 -2.25 13.43
C GLN A 10 -3.42 -1.57 12.62
N THR A 11 -2.21 -1.52 13.16
CA THR A 11 -1.10 -0.89 12.46
C THR A 11 -0.81 -1.57 11.14
N VAL A 12 -0.83 -2.90 11.14
CA VAL A 12 -0.61 -3.66 9.91
C VAL A 12 -1.74 -3.42 8.92
N MET A 13 -2.97 -3.42 9.41
CA MET A 13 -4.12 -3.16 8.55
C MET A 13 -4.01 -1.79 7.88
N LYS A 14 -3.65 -0.77 8.65
CA LYS A 14 -3.54 0.56 8.09
C LYS A 14 -2.38 0.68 7.10
N ALA A 15 -1.27 -0.02 7.38
CA ALA A 15 -0.15 -0.04 6.44
C ALA A 15 -0.57 -0.65 5.10
N LEU A 16 -1.31 -1.75 5.14
CA LEU A 16 -1.78 -2.40 3.92
C LEU A 16 -2.78 -1.53 3.18
N GLU A 17 -3.69 -0.88 3.91
CA GLU A 17 -4.64 0.06 3.31
C GLU A 17 -3.92 1.22 2.62
N LEU A 18 -2.85 1.70 3.24
CA LEU A 18 -2.05 2.77 2.67
C LEU A 18 -1.42 2.34 1.35
N LEU A 19 -0.81 1.17 1.32
CA LEU A 19 -0.22 0.65 0.10
C LEU A 19 -1.27 0.48 -1.00
N ASN A 20 -2.42 -0.07 -0.64
CA ASN A 20 -3.50 -0.25 -1.60
C ASN A 20 -4.01 1.08 -2.14
N HIS A 21 -4.10 2.08 -1.28
CA HIS A 21 -4.53 3.40 -1.71
C HIS A 21 -3.57 3.98 -2.74
N LEU A 22 -2.27 3.87 -2.46
CA LEU A 22 -1.25 4.36 -3.40
C LEU A 22 -1.33 3.63 -4.73
N ALA A 23 -1.60 2.32 -4.68
CA ALA A 23 -1.67 1.53 -5.90
C ALA A 23 -2.86 1.90 -6.77
N LYS A 24 -3.98 2.21 -6.14
CA LYS A 24 -5.23 2.41 -6.89
C LYS A 24 -5.47 3.83 -7.36
N ASN A 25 -5.12 4.79 -6.54
CA ASN A 25 -5.69 6.13 -6.70
C ASN A 25 -4.71 7.21 -7.10
N THR A 26 -3.43 6.93 -7.07
CA THR A 26 -2.46 8.00 -7.23
C THR A 26 -1.60 7.90 -8.48
N GLY A 27 -1.51 6.72 -9.08
CA GLY A 27 -0.67 6.54 -10.25
C GLY A 27 0.75 6.98 -9.96
N ASN A 28 1.32 7.74 -10.88
CA ASN A 28 2.70 8.22 -10.74
C ASN A 28 2.83 9.48 -9.90
N LEU A 29 1.71 10.12 -9.59
CA LEU A 29 1.75 11.37 -8.83
C LEU A 29 1.99 11.15 -7.35
N GLY A 30 1.57 9.99 -6.85
CA GLY A 30 1.69 9.72 -5.44
C GLY A 30 0.66 10.45 -4.61
N ALA A 31 0.83 10.43 -3.29
CA ALA A 31 -0.08 11.08 -2.37
C ALA A 31 0.69 11.74 -1.25
N GLY A 32 0.15 12.84 -0.75
CA GLY A 32 0.72 13.54 0.40
C GLY A 32 0.15 13.03 1.70
N VAL A 33 0.75 13.47 2.80
CA VAL A 33 0.34 13.04 4.14
C VAL A 33 -1.12 13.37 4.42
N SER A 34 -1.55 14.57 4.07
CA SER A 34 -2.94 14.98 4.34
C SER A 34 -3.93 14.13 3.57
N GLU A 35 -3.63 13.83 2.31
CA GLU A 35 -4.48 12.96 1.50
C GLU A 35 -4.62 11.59 2.14
N LEU A 36 -3.49 11.03 2.58
CA LEU A 36 -3.49 9.71 3.19
C LEU A 36 -4.20 9.72 4.52
N SER A 37 -4.01 10.77 5.31
CA SER A 37 -4.71 10.91 6.58
C SER A 37 -6.22 10.89 6.37
N ASP A 38 -6.69 11.65 5.41
CA ASP A 38 -8.12 11.71 5.10
C ASP A 38 -8.63 10.38 4.57
N ALA A 39 -7.89 9.77 3.66
CA ALA A 39 -8.33 8.53 3.03
C ALA A 39 -8.38 7.37 4.00
N LEU A 40 -7.45 7.32 4.94
CA LEU A 40 -7.36 6.21 5.87
C LEU A 40 -8.10 6.47 7.20
N GLY A 41 -8.53 7.69 7.42
CA GLY A 41 -9.23 8.04 8.64
C GLY A 41 -8.35 7.98 9.89
N ILE A 42 -7.08 8.33 9.75
CA ILE A 42 -6.14 8.31 10.88
C ILE A 42 -5.38 9.63 10.91
N GLY A 43 -4.77 9.90 12.08
CA GLY A 43 -4.04 11.14 12.25
C GLY A 43 -2.77 11.23 11.42
N LYS A 44 -2.34 12.45 11.16
CA LYS A 44 -1.15 12.68 10.33
C LYS A 44 0.11 12.10 10.96
N SER A 45 0.21 12.16 12.30
CA SER A 45 1.39 11.59 12.95
C SER A 45 1.47 10.09 12.76
N THR A 46 0.32 9.41 12.77
CA THR A 46 0.29 7.97 12.49
C THR A 46 0.68 7.70 11.05
N VAL A 47 0.18 8.53 10.12
CA VAL A 47 0.55 8.39 8.70
C VAL A 47 2.07 8.53 8.55
N HIS A 48 2.66 9.55 9.19
CA HIS A 48 4.12 9.74 9.12
C HIS A 48 4.87 8.52 9.60
N ARG A 49 4.42 7.94 10.71
CA ARG A 49 5.10 6.75 11.25
C ARG A 49 4.98 5.56 10.31
N LEU A 50 3.82 5.37 9.69
CA LEU A 50 3.65 4.31 8.70
C LEU A 50 4.55 4.55 7.49
N LEU A 51 4.56 5.79 7.01
CA LEU A 51 5.36 6.13 5.84
C LEU A 51 6.85 5.94 6.12
N ASP A 52 7.32 6.40 7.27
CA ASP A 52 8.72 6.24 7.63
C ASP A 52 9.11 4.76 7.66
N THR A 53 8.27 3.94 8.24
CA THR A 53 8.56 2.51 8.35
C THR A 53 8.56 1.85 6.98
N LEU A 54 7.55 2.13 6.16
CA LEU A 54 7.48 1.55 4.82
C LEU A 54 8.61 2.03 3.93
N GLN A 55 9.00 3.29 4.09
CA GLN A 55 10.11 3.85 3.34
C GLN A 55 11.44 3.19 3.72
N TYR A 56 11.61 2.91 5.00
CA TYR A 56 12.81 2.22 5.46
C TYR A 56 13.00 0.87 4.76
N TYR A 57 11.90 0.17 4.52
CA TYR A 57 11.96 -1.12 3.84
C TYR A 57 11.93 -0.98 2.31
N GLY A 58 11.82 0.23 1.81
CA GLY A 58 11.80 0.44 0.36
C GLY A 58 10.47 0.16 -0.30
N TYR A 59 9.42 -0.01 0.50
CA TYR A 59 8.09 -0.30 -0.05
C TYR A 59 7.40 0.95 -0.58
N ILE A 60 7.83 2.11 -0.11
CA ILE A 60 7.37 3.38 -0.66
C ILE A 60 8.57 4.28 -0.86
N GLU A 61 8.40 5.29 -1.71
CA GLU A 61 9.40 6.28 -2.00
C GLU A 61 8.79 7.66 -1.87
N LYS A 62 9.60 8.61 -1.45
CA LYS A 62 9.17 9.99 -1.33
C LYS A 62 9.85 10.83 -2.39
N SER A 63 9.07 11.65 -3.08
CA SER A 63 9.64 12.62 -4.01
C SER A 63 10.14 13.82 -3.23
N GLU A 64 11.42 14.13 -3.37
CA GLU A 64 11.99 15.30 -2.70
C GLU A 64 11.43 16.60 -3.24
N GLU A 65 10.99 16.60 -4.49
CA GLU A 65 10.48 17.79 -5.12
C GLU A 65 9.06 18.13 -4.68
N THR A 66 8.22 17.11 -4.54
CA THR A 66 6.80 17.33 -4.27
C THR A 66 6.38 16.94 -2.86
N ASN A 67 7.23 16.25 -2.12
CA ASN A 67 6.91 15.67 -0.80
C ASN A 67 5.75 14.70 -0.86
N ARG A 68 5.51 14.11 -2.01
CA ARG A 68 4.47 13.11 -2.18
C ARG A 68 5.11 11.74 -2.16
N TYR A 69 4.32 10.74 -1.78
CA TYR A 69 4.78 9.36 -1.60
C TYR A 69 4.15 8.47 -2.66
N ARG A 70 4.89 7.48 -3.10
CA ARG A 70 4.42 6.50 -4.08
C ARG A 70 4.99 5.14 -3.75
N LEU A 71 4.48 4.10 -4.41
CA LEU A 71 4.98 2.75 -4.21
C LEU A 71 6.44 2.65 -4.62
N GLY A 72 7.20 1.88 -3.86
CA GLY A 72 8.64 1.78 -4.04
C GLY A 72 9.06 0.50 -4.73
N TRP A 73 10.33 0.49 -5.10
CA TRP A 73 10.93 -0.59 -5.89
C TRP A 73 10.93 -1.94 -5.16
N GLU A 74 11.15 -1.92 -3.83
CA GLU A 74 11.18 -3.18 -3.08
C GLU A 74 9.84 -3.89 -3.12
N LEU A 75 8.76 -3.14 -3.14
CA LEU A 75 7.43 -3.75 -3.22
C LEU A 75 7.24 -4.45 -4.56
N TYR A 76 7.77 -3.86 -5.63
CA TYR A 76 7.73 -4.47 -6.95
C TYR A 76 8.47 -5.81 -6.92
N LYS A 77 9.66 -5.84 -6.32
CA LYS A 77 10.46 -7.06 -6.22
C LYS A 77 9.72 -8.14 -5.42
N VAL A 78 9.09 -7.75 -4.32
CA VAL A 78 8.31 -8.69 -3.54
C VAL A 78 7.19 -9.28 -4.39
N GLY A 79 6.52 -8.41 -5.16
CA GLY A 79 5.45 -8.86 -6.04
C GLY A 79 5.92 -9.85 -7.09
N LEU A 80 7.14 -9.69 -7.60
CA LEU A 80 7.70 -10.62 -8.57
C LEU A 80 7.95 -12.01 -7.98
N SER A 81 8.03 -12.11 -6.66
CA SER A 81 8.22 -13.40 -6.01
C SER A 81 6.95 -14.23 -5.97
N VAL A 82 5.80 -13.62 -6.25
CA VAL A 82 4.54 -14.33 -6.28
C VAL A 82 4.53 -15.19 -7.56
N PRO A 83 4.25 -16.51 -7.43
CA PRO A 83 4.29 -17.37 -8.61
C PRO A 83 3.29 -16.93 -9.67
N ALA A 84 3.78 -16.69 -10.88
CA ALA A 84 2.93 -16.26 -11.99
C ALA A 84 1.86 -17.30 -12.28
N GLN A 85 2.19 -18.57 -12.09
CA GLN A 85 1.25 -19.65 -12.29
C GLN A 85 0.01 -19.50 -11.44
N ASN A 86 0.20 -19.14 -10.18
CA ASN A 86 -0.94 -18.91 -9.28
C ASN A 86 -1.79 -17.75 -9.76
N GLN A 87 -1.16 -16.72 -10.25
CA GLN A 87 -1.89 -15.56 -10.75
C GLN A 87 -2.74 -15.92 -11.96
N LEU A 88 -2.16 -16.69 -12.87
CA LEU A 88 -2.86 -17.08 -14.10
C LEU A 88 -4.09 -17.94 -13.81
N PHE A 89 -3.98 -18.87 -12.89
CA PHE A 89 -5.06 -19.81 -12.62
C PHE A 89 -6.09 -19.31 -11.63
N ASN A 90 -5.74 -18.32 -10.84
CA ASN A 90 -6.60 -17.86 -9.75
C ASN A 90 -7.08 -16.42 -9.93
N ILE A 91 -6.82 -15.86 -11.11
CA ILE A 91 -7.10 -14.44 -11.32
C ILE A 91 -8.59 -14.11 -11.11
N ASP A 92 -9.47 -15.01 -11.51
CA ASP A 92 -10.91 -14.79 -11.39
C ASP A 92 -11.42 -14.94 -9.97
N ARG A 93 -10.72 -15.71 -9.16
CA ARG A 93 -11.13 -15.97 -7.78
C ARG A 93 -10.44 -15.07 -6.79
N TRP A 94 -9.37 -14.45 -7.18
CA TRP A 94 -8.55 -13.65 -6.30
C TRP A 94 -8.87 -12.19 -6.50
N PRO A 95 -9.45 -11.52 -5.51
CA PRO A 95 -9.72 -10.09 -5.68
C PRO A 95 -8.43 -9.33 -5.84
N SER A 96 -8.34 -8.59 -6.92
CA SER A 96 -7.16 -7.82 -7.21
C SER A 96 -7.36 -6.37 -6.79
N PRO A 97 -6.40 -5.76 -6.10
CA PRO A 97 -6.51 -4.34 -5.78
C PRO A 97 -6.44 -3.46 -7.02
N PHE A 98 -6.05 -4.03 -8.15
CA PHE A 98 -5.91 -3.28 -9.39
C PHE A 98 -7.10 -3.45 -10.32
N SER A 99 -7.99 -4.38 -10.05
CA SER A 99 -9.19 -4.50 -10.87
C SER A 99 -10.17 -3.45 -10.41
N GLY A 100 -10.57 -2.69 -11.33
CA GLY A 100 -11.35 -1.51 -11.12
C GLY A 100 -12.59 -1.67 -10.35
#